data_174254ac445b7247e4149a8a5e7ad639
#
_entry.id   174254ac445b7247e4149a8a5e7ad639
#
_cell.length_a   1.000
_cell.length_b   1.000
_cell.length_c   1.000
_cell.angle_alpha   90.00
_cell.angle_beta   90.00
_cell.angle_gamma   90.00
#
_symmetry.space_group_name_H-M   'P 1'
#
loop_
_entity.id
_entity.type
_entity.pdbx_description
1 polymer ?
#
loop_
_entity_poly.entity_id
_entity_poly.type
_entity_poly.pdbx_seq_one_letter_code
_entity_poly.pdbx_strand_id
1 'polypeptide(L)'
;NHLLQLLALTAMEEPLSLDAKHLRAEKAKVLEAVRIDDLPNSFAVGQYSAGYQGGEHVNGFFDEKDIPADSRTETFAALKLSIANRRWEGTPFYLRAGKRLGRRVTEIAVIFKKSSDRLFGERENPQVGQNAIVIRVQPDEGMTIRFSAKVPGTQMEIRDVNMDFGYGHSFTEESPEAYERLILDVLLGEPPLFPRHEEVELSWKILDPFEEYWEENRIKPEPY
;
A
#
# COMPACT_ATOMS: atom_id res chain seq x y z
N ASN A 1 6.82 -5.60 7.88
CA ASN A 1 6.99 -6.75 6.96
C ASN A 1 5.94 -6.73 5.84
N HIS A 2 4.62 -6.80 6.11
CA HIS A 2 3.59 -6.90 5.06
C HIS A 2 3.67 -5.81 3.99
N LEU A 3 3.81 -4.54 4.37
CA LEU A 3 3.89 -3.43 3.42
C LEU A 3 5.11 -3.53 2.50
N LEU A 4 6.27 -3.93 3.02
CA LEU A 4 7.48 -4.07 2.23
C LEU A 4 7.43 -5.32 1.33
N GLN A 5 6.70 -6.36 1.73
CA GLN A 5 6.41 -7.47 0.82
C GLN A 5 5.50 -7.05 -0.34
N LEU A 6 4.46 -6.24 -0.06
CA LEU A 6 3.61 -5.67 -1.12
C LEU A 6 4.42 -4.75 -2.05
N LEU A 7 5.30 -3.91 -1.50
CA LEU A 7 6.20 -3.06 -2.28
C LEU A 7 7.09 -3.91 -3.19
N ALA A 8 7.76 -4.92 -2.63
CA ALA A 8 8.68 -5.77 -3.37
C ALA A 8 7.97 -6.51 -4.51
N LEU A 9 6.82 -7.13 -4.24
CA LEU A 9 6.01 -7.83 -5.25
C LEU A 9 5.47 -6.89 -6.34
N THR A 10 5.11 -5.66 -5.98
CA THR A 10 4.59 -4.66 -6.93
C THR A 10 5.68 -4.13 -7.85
N ALA A 11 6.88 -3.95 -7.31
CA ALA A 11 7.96 -3.23 -8.00
C ALA A 11 9.03 -4.14 -8.62
N MET A 12 9.01 -5.45 -8.34
CA MET A 12 9.98 -6.38 -8.90
C MET A 12 9.86 -6.53 -10.41
N GLU A 13 10.95 -6.94 -11.05
CA GLU A 13 10.94 -7.39 -12.44
C GLU A 13 10.32 -8.80 -12.54
N GLU A 14 9.94 -9.19 -13.73
CA GLU A 14 9.46 -10.55 -14.00
C GLU A 14 10.52 -11.57 -13.60
N PRO A 15 10.24 -12.48 -12.65
CA PRO A 15 11.18 -13.51 -12.28
C PRO A 15 11.29 -14.56 -13.41
N LEU A 16 12.46 -15.19 -13.54
CA LEU A 16 12.69 -16.22 -14.54
C LEU A 16 11.72 -17.41 -14.40
N SER A 17 11.27 -17.70 -13.19
CA SER A 17 10.21 -18.65 -12.86
C SER A 17 9.59 -18.29 -11.52
N LEU A 18 8.43 -18.86 -11.18
CA LEU A 18 7.75 -18.65 -9.90
C LEU A 18 8.36 -19.49 -8.75
N ASP A 19 9.49 -20.15 -8.97
CA ASP A 19 10.16 -20.83 -7.88
C ASP A 19 10.72 -19.84 -6.84
N ALA A 20 10.90 -20.32 -5.62
CA ALA A 20 11.33 -19.48 -4.50
C ALA A 20 12.67 -18.77 -4.75
N LYS A 21 13.58 -19.37 -5.50
CA LYS A 21 14.90 -18.78 -5.78
C LYS A 21 14.79 -17.52 -6.62
N HIS A 22 14.07 -17.60 -7.75
CA HIS A 22 13.97 -16.49 -8.69
C HIS A 22 13.03 -15.39 -8.14
N LEU A 23 11.90 -15.77 -7.54
CA LEU A 23 10.97 -14.82 -6.94
C LEU A 23 11.65 -13.98 -5.84
N ARG A 24 12.37 -14.63 -4.93
CA ARG A 24 13.07 -13.96 -3.84
C ARG A 24 14.23 -13.09 -4.33
N ALA A 25 14.93 -13.50 -5.37
CA ALA A 25 15.99 -12.70 -5.96
C ALA A 25 15.47 -11.38 -6.51
N GLU A 26 14.35 -11.39 -7.22
CA GLU A 26 13.77 -10.15 -7.75
C GLU A 26 13.22 -9.24 -6.64
N LYS A 27 12.61 -9.81 -5.60
CA LYS A 27 12.17 -9.05 -4.43
C LYS A 27 13.33 -8.38 -3.69
N ALA A 28 14.43 -9.11 -3.47
CA ALA A 28 15.62 -8.57 -2.81
C ALA A 28 16.22 -7.38 -3.58
N LYS A 29 16.31 -7.46 -4.92
CA LYS A 29 16.77 -6.34 -5.76
C LYS A 29 15.94 -5.06 -5.56
N VAL A 30 14.62 -5.20 -5.40
CA VAL A 30 13.77 -4.04 -5.11
C VAL A 30 14.12 -3.46 -3.76
N LEU A 31 14.17 -4.29 -2.70
CA LEU A 31 14.44 -3.83 -1.34
C LEU A 31 15.82 -3.18 -1.23
N GLU A 32 16.85 -3.72 -1.91
CA GLU A 32 18.18 -3.09 -1.99
C GLU A 32 18.18 -1.73 -2.69
N ALA A 33 17.28 -1.54 -3.65
CA ALA A 33 17.18 -0.30 -4.42
C ALA A 33 16.32 0.77 -3.75
N VAL A 34 15.61 0.47 -2.66
CA VAL A 34 14.79 1.46 -1.93
C VAL A 34 15.66 2.56 -1.36
N ARG A 35 15.20 3.82 -1.47
CA ARG A 35 15.85 5.02 -0.93
C ARG A 35 14.84 5.91 -0.23
N ILE A 36 15.35 6.66 0.74
CA ILE A 36 14.66 7.73 1.43
C ILE A 36 15.37 9.01 1.01
N ASP A 37 14.73 9.81 0.15
CA ASP A 37 15.38 10.98 -0.44
C ASP A 37 15.43 12.17 0.54
N ASP A 38 14.42 12.32 1.39
CA ASP A 38 14.28 13.41 2.35
C ASP A 38 13.57 12.89 3.60
N LEU A 39 14.32 12.35 4.54
CA LEU A 39 13.79 11.67 5.71
C LEU A 39 12.79 12.52 6.51
N PRO A 40 13.07 13.79 6.87
CA PRO A 40 12.15 14.62 7.64
C PRO A 40 10.79 14.85 6.98
N ASN A 41 10.73 14.84 5.64
CA ASN A 41 9.53 15.10 4.86
C ASN A 41 8.98 13.84 4.17
N SER A 42 9.49 12.66 4.55
CA SER A 42 9.11 11.38 3.94
C SER A 42 8.25 10.50 4.82
N PHE A 43 7.69 11.03 5.90
CA PHE A 43 6.80 10.27 6.78
C PHE A 43 5.68 11.13 7.37
N ALA A 44 4.64 10.44 7.84
CA ALA A 44 3.64 10.98 8.76
C ALA A 44 3.25 9.88 9.74
N VAL A 45 3.13 10.21 11.02
CA VAL A 45 2.74 9.28 12.08
C VAL A 45 1.53 9.81 12.84
N GLY A 46 0.65 8.90 13.26
CA GLY A 46 -0.58 9.27 13.93
C GLY A 46 -0.97 8.31 15.06
N GLN A 47 -1.86 8.78 15.93
CA GLN A 47 -2.52 7.98 16.96
C GLN A 47 -4.02 8.14 16.83
N TYR A 48 -4.79 7.03 16.90
CA TYR A 48 -6.24 7.10 16.78
C TYR A 48 -6.88 7.75 18.00
N SER A 49 -7.85 8.60 17.73
CA SER A 49 -8.69 9.25 18.74
C SER A 49 -9.95 8.42 19.01
N ALA A 50 -10.64 8.73 20.12
CA ALA A 50 -11.96 8.17 20.35
C ALA A 50 -12.94 8.62 19.25
N GLY A 51 -13.80 7.71 18.82
CA GLY A 51 -14.72 7.97 17.71
C GLY A 51 -15.80 6.91 17.57
N TYR A 52 -16.31 6.74 16.34
CA TYR A 52 -17.32 5.74 16.03
C TYR A 52 -16.85 4.86 14.87
N GLN A 53 -17.02 3.56 15.02
CA GLN A 53 -16.73 2.58 13.96
C GLN A 53 -17.92 1.62 13.83
N GLY A 54 -18.51 1.56 12.64
CA GLY A 54 -19.72 0.75 12.44
C GLY A 54 -20.95 1.18 13.25
N GLY A 55 -20.97 2.43 13.75
CA GLY A 55 -22.04 2.96 14.61
C GLY A 55 -21.81 2.74 16.12
N GLU A 56 -20.77 2.02 16.51
CA GLU A 56 -20.38 1.79 17.90
C GLU A 56 -19.27 2.75 18.32
N HIS A 57 -19.34 3.23 19.56
CA HIS A 57 -18.27 4.06 20.12
C HIS A 57 -17.02 3.21 20.35
N VAL A 58 -15.86 3.74 19.95
CA VAL A 58 -14.55 3.12 20.15
C VAL A 58 -13.63 4.05 20.90
N ASN A 59 -12.82 3.48 21.80
CA ASN A 59 -11.85 4.22 22.60
C ASN A 59 -10.74 4.81 21.72
N GLY A 60 -10.19 5.94 22.15
CA GLY A 60 -8.94 6.46 21.64
C GLY A 60 -7.74 5.67 22.15
N PHE A 61 -6.56 5.92 21.58
CA PHE A 61 -5.33 5.22 21.95
C PHE A 61 -5.02 5.34 23.45
N PHE A 62 -5.18 6.52 24.03
CA PHE A 62 -4.91 6.76 25.45
C PHE A 62 -6.00 6.26 26.40
N ASP A 63 -7.15 5.85 25.87
CA ASP A 63 -8.23 5.23 26.65
C ASP A 63 -8.04 3.70 26.77
N GLU A 64 -7.07 3.14 26.03
CA GLU A 64 -6.76 1.73 26.07
C GLU A 64 -6.01 1.36 27.37
N LYS A 65 -6.21 0.12 27.80
CA LYS A 65 -5.58 -0.37 29.02
C LYS A 65 -4.06 -0.39 28.90
N ASP A 66 -3.40 0.00 29.98
CA ASP A 66 -1.93 -0.06 30.14
C ASP A 66 -1.13 0.83 29.17
N ILE A 67 -1.76 1.87 28.59
CA ILE A 67 -1.06 2.86 27.76
C ILE A 67 -0.57 4.03 28.65
N PRO A 68 0.76 4.30 28.67
CA PRO A 68 1.30 5.48 29.35
C PRO A 68 0.75 6.77 28.77
N ALA A 69 0.44 7.75 29.63
CA ALA A 69 -0.13 9.04 29.20
C ALA A 69 0.79 9.88 28.29
N ASP A 70 2.08 9.58 28.29
CA ASP A 70 3.11 10.23 27.48
C ASP A 70 3.59 9.35 26.29
N SER A 71 2.87 8.26 26.00
CA SER A 71 3.23 7.36 24.91
C SER A 71 3.24 8.07 23.55
N ARG A 72 4.32 7.85 22.80
CA ARG A 72 4.48 8.34 21.44
C ARG A 72 4.45 7.22 20.41
N THR A 73 4.01 6.03 20.81
CA THR A 73 3.88 4.90 19.91
C THR A 73 2.83 5.21 18.85
N GLU A 74 3.22 5.18 17.61
CA GLU A 74 2.34 5.41 16.47
C GLU A 74 1.38 4.24 16.28
N THR A 75 0.14 4.57 15.90
CA THR A 75 -0.88 3.61 15.48
C THR A 75 -1.23 3.73 14.01
N PHE A 76 -0.68 4.76 13.36
CA PHE A 76 -0.67 4.99 11.93
C PHE A 76 0.70 5.46 11.50
N ALA A 77 1.19 4.92 10.40
CA ALA A 77 2.37 5.42 9.73
C ALA A 77 2.14 5.49 8.21
N ALA A 78 2.62 6.57 7.62
CA ALA A 78 2.72 6.73 6.17
C ALA A 78 4.16 7.09 5.81
N LEU A 79 4.72 6.43 4.81
CA LEU A 79 6.10 6.61 4.36
C LEU A 79 6.12 6.93 2.86
N LYS A 80 7.02 7.82 2.46
CA LYS A 80 7.33 8.10 1.06
C LYS A 80 8.72 7.55 0.76
N LEU A 81 8.80 6.66 -0.21
CA LEU A 81 10.04 6.00 -0.64
C LEU A 81 10.25 6.21 -2.14
N SER A 82 11.47 6.06 -2.60
CA SER A 82 11.83 5.93 -4.00
C SER A 82 12.55 4.61 -4.25
N ILE A 83 12.59 4.15 -5.50
CA ILE A 83 13.32 2.95 -5.91
C ILE A 83 14.33 3.37 -6.97
N ALA A 84 15.62 3.26 -6.61
CA ALA A 84 16.74 3.71 -7.43
C ALA A 84 17.09 2.67 -8.52
N ASN A 85 16.15 2.45 -9.44
CA ASN A 85 16.36 1.65 -10.62
C ASN A 85 15.75 2.33 -11.86
N ARG A 86 16.11 1.87 -13.05
CA ARG A 86 15.69 2.47 -14.33
C ARG A 86 14.17 2.46 -14.53
N ARG A 87 13.47 1.42 -14.05
CA ARG A 87 12.00 1.30 -14.21
C ARG A 87 11.25 2.35 -13.40
N TRP A 88 11.68 2.57 -12.17
CA TRP A 88 10.95 3.35 -11.17
C TRP A 88 11.53 4.73 -10.91
N GLU A 89 12.58 5.14 -11.66
CA GLU A 89 13.18 6.45 -11.53
C GLU A 89 12.13 7.58 -11.62
N GLY A 90 12.10 8.43 -10.59
CA GLY A 90 11.14 9.53 -10.47
C GLY A 90 9.70 9.13 -10.13
N THR A 91 9.47 7.86 -9.77
CA THR A 91 8.16 7.39 -9.29
C THR A 91 8.17 7.30 -7.77
N PRO A 92 7.35 8.08 -7.05
CA PRO A 92 7.24 7.97 -5.60
C PRO A 92 6.38 6.76 -5.21
N PHE A 93 6.78 6.09 -4.13
CA PHE A 93 6.01 5.02 -3.49
C PHE A 93 5.54 5.48 -2.13
N TYR A 94 4.22 5.46 -1.92
CA TYR A 94 3.60 5.82 -0.65
C TYR A 94 3.09 4.56 0.02
N LEU A 95 3.64 4.23 1.18
CA LEU A 95 3.22 3.11 2.01
C LEU A 95 2.49 3.65 3.22
N ARG A 96 1.34 3.08 3.56
CA ARG A 96 0.61 3.46 4.76
C ARG A 96 -0.05 2.26 5.42
N ALA A 97 -0.03 2.26 6.74
CA ALA A 97 -0.79 1.33 7.56
C ALA A 97 -1.29 2.02 8.82
N GLY A 98 -2.42 1.60 9.34
CA GLY A 98 -2.97 2.16 10.56
C GLY A 98 -3.97 1.23 11.22
N LYS A 99 -4.13 1.42 12.52
CA LYS A 99 -5.17 0.78 13.34
C LYS A 99 -6.45 1.61 13.26
N ARG A 100 -7.59 1.00 13.48
CA ARG A 100 -8.90 1.67 13.57
C ARG A 100 -9.20 2.66 12.44
N LEU A 101 -8.68 2.40 11.23
CA LEU A 101 -9.06 3.15 10.04
C LEU A 101 -10.51 2.85 9.65
N GLY A 102 -11.17 3.76 8.94
CA GLY A 102 -12.57 3.65 8.56
C GLY A 102 -12.93 2.39 7.75
N ARG A 103 -11.95 1.74 7.14
CA ARG A 103 -12.12 0.47 6.41
C ARG A 103 -10.92 -0.45 6.67
N ARG A 104 -11.20 -1.73 6.90
CA ARG A 104 -10.17 -2.78 6.89
C ARG A 104 -9.95 -3.23 5.45
N VAL A 105 -8.87 -2.75 4.85
CA VAL A 105 -8.54 -3.06 3.45
C VAL A 105 -7.02 -3.11 3.27
N THR A 106 -6.58 -4.00 2.41
CA THR A 106 -5.22 -4.02 1.87
C THR A 106 -5.32 -3.85 0.35
N GLU A 107 -4.76 -2.76 -0.16
CA GLU A 107 -4.83 -2.43 -1.57
C GLU A 107 -3.53 -1.83 -2.08
N ILE A 108 -3.30 -1.97 -3.39
CA ILE A 108 -2.23 -1.34 -4.14
C ILE A 108 -2.86 -0.42 -5.17
N ALA A 109 -2.58 0.88 -5.11
CA ALA A 109 -3.10 1.85 -6.07
C ALA A 109 -1.96 2.37 -6.96
N VAL A 110 -2.03 2.10 -8.25
CA VAL A 110 -1.15 2.68 -9.28
C VAL A 110 -1.88 3.86 -9.89
N ILE A 111 -1.41 5.06 -9.60
CA ILE A 111 -2.00 6.31 -10.09
C ILE A 111 -1.14 6.82 -11.24
N PHE A 112 -1.72 6.92 -12.42
CA PHE A 112 -1.02 7.40 -13.60
C PHE A 112 -0.85 8.92 -13.57
N LYS A 113 0.21 9.39 -14.20
CA LYS A 113 0.42 10.83 -14.37
C LYS A 113 -0.76 11.45 -15.12
N LYS A 114 -1.14 12.67 -14.73
CA LYS A 114 -2.19 13.41 -15.43
C LYS A 114 -1.77 13.58 -16.89
N SER A 115 -2.68 13.24 -17.81
CA SER A 115 -2.45 13.48 -19.23
C SER A 115 -2.33 15.01 -19.47
N SER A 116 -1.46 15.40 -20.37
CA SER A 116 -1.35 16.79 -20.83
C SER A 116 -2.43 17.08 -21.87
N ASP A 117 -3.69 16.96 -21.51
CA ASP A 117 -4.83 17.05 -22.42
C ASP A 117 -5.07 18.46 -22.96
N ARG A 118 -4.26 18.83 -23.94
CA ARG A 118 -4.54 20.00 -24.78
C ARG A 118 -5.72 19.76 -25.76
N LEU A 119 -6.07 18.49 -26.01
CA LEU A 119 -7.12 18.13 -26.96
C LEU A 119 -8.55 18.50 -26.49
N PHE A 120 -8.79 18.54 -25.20
CA PHE A 120 -10.10 18.83 -24.62
C PHE A 120 -10.21 20.25 -24.02
N GLY A 121 -9.23 21.12 -24.33
CA GLY A 121 -9.16 22.51 -23.86
C GLY A 121 -8.56 22.63 -22.45
N GLU A 122 -8.01 23.82 -22.15
CA GLU A 122 -7.41 24.15 -20.85
C GLU A 122 -8.43 24.25 -19.69
N ARG A 123 -9.65 23.84 -19.92
CA ARG A 123 -10.65 23.80 -18.85
C ARG A 123 -10.29 22.64 -17.94
N GLU A 124 -9.71 22.99 -16.81
CA GLU A 124 -9.67 22.13 -15.63
C GLU A 124 -11.10 21.68 -15.36
N ASN A 125 -11.47 20.51 -15.89
CA ASN A 125 -12.69 19.87 -15.41
C ASN A 125 -12.33 19.25 -14.05
N PRO A 126 -12.73 19.85 -12.93
CA PRO A 126 -12.36 19.39 -11.59
C PRO A 126 -12.97 18.00 -11.28
N GLN A 127 -13.83 17.49 -12.14
CA GLN A 127 -14.48 16.19 -12.00
C GLN A 127 -13.71 15.05 -12.66
N VAL A 128 -12.66 15.36 -13.44
CA VAL A 128 -11.84 14.34 -14.11
C VAL A 128 -10.61 14.04 -13.25
N GLY A 129 -10.61 12.85 -12.65
CA GLY A 129 -9.50 12.34 -11.86
C GLY A 129 -8.36 11.80 -12.72
N GLN A 130 -7.26 11.43 -12.06
CA GLN A 130 -6.19 10.67 -12.72
C GLN A 130 -6.65 9.24 -12.96
N ASN A 131 -6.25 8.67 -14.08
CA ASN A 131 -6.44 7.25 -14.32
C ASN A 131 -5.72 6.44 -13.23
N ALA A 132 -6.30 5.35 -12.80
CA ALA A 132 -5.73 4.52 -11.75
C ALA A 132 -6.07 3.04 -11.95
N ILE A 133 -5.17 2.18 -11.49
CA ILE A 133 -5.44 0.76 -11.27
C ILE A 133 -5.35 0.52 -9.77
N VAL A 134 -6.42 -0.02 -9.19
CA VAL A 134 -6.46 -0.39 -7.78
C VAL A 134 -6.59 -1.90 -7.68
N ILE A 135 -5.59 -2.55 -7.11
CA ILE A 135 -5.58 -4.00 -6.85
C ILE A 135 -5.96 -4.18 -5.38
N ARG A 136 -7.10 -4.81 -5.15
CA ARG A 136 -7.57 -5.19 -3.80
C ARG A 136 -7.01 -6.55 -3.46
N VAL A 137 -6.28 -6.61 -2.33
CA VAL A 137 -5.67 -7.84 -1.82
C VAL A 137 -6.56 -8.49 -0.76
N GLN A 138 -7.20 -7.68 0.09
CA GLN A 138 -8.11 -8.10 1.17
C GLN A 138 -9.11 -6.98 1.49
N PRO A 139 -10.36 -7.29 1.93
CA PRO A 139 -10.98 -8.61 2.06
C PRO A 139 -11.55 -9.14 0.74
N ASP A 140 -11.93 -8.25 -0.18
CA ASP A 140 -12.59 -8.58 -1.44
C ASP A 140 -11.56 -8.49 -2.57
N GLU A 141 -10.91 -9.61 -2.85
CA GLU A 141 -9.88 -9.71 -3.88
C GLU A 141 -10.41 -9.29 -5.26
N GLY A 142 -9.64 -8.44 -5.95
CA GLY A 142 -10.07 -7.95 -7.25
C GLY A 142 -9.26 -6.78 -7.77
N MET A 143 -9.73 -6.18 -8.84
CA MET A 143 -9.08 -5.04 -9.49
C MET A 143 -10.13 -4.06 -10.00
N THR A 144 -9.87 -2.78 -9.80
CA THR A 144 -10.63 -1.68 -10.38
C THR A 144 -9.73 -0.87 -11.29
N ILE A 145 -10.15 -0.65 -12.53
CA ILE A 145 -9.51 0.29 -13.45
C ILE A 145 -10.39 1.53 -13.53
N ARG A 146 -9.88 2.68 -13.10
CA ARG A 146 -10.53 3.98 -13.23
C ARG A 146 -9.94 4.73 -14.41
N PHE A 147 -10.79 5.23 -15.29
CA PHE A 147 -10.40 6.04 -16.44
C PHE A 147 -11.51 7.01 -16.81
N SER A 148 -11.16 8.03 -17.57
CA SER A 148 -12.13 9.04 -18.03
C SER A 148 -12.73 8.64 -19.36
N ALA A 149 -14.05 8.77 -19.51
CA ALA A 149 -14.78 8.51 -20.75
C ALA A 149 -15.72 9.66 -21.10
N LYS A 150 -15.95 9.86 -22.41
CA LYS A 150 -16.93 10.81 -22.89
C LYS A 150 -18.34 10.32 -22.54
N VAL A 151 -19.14 11.21 -21.94
CA VAL A 151 -20.57 10.93 -21.73
C VAL A 151 -21.29 10.85 -23.08
N PRO A 152 -22.15 9.85 -23.32
CA PRO A 152 -22.97 9.78 -24.53
C PRO A 152 -23.81 11.05 -24.68
N GLY A 153 -23.85 11.62 -25.90
CA GLY A 153 -24.59 12.84 -26.21
C GLY A 153 -23.80 13.78 -27.12
N THR A 154 -24.41 14.93 -27.40
CA THR A 154 -23.87 15.94 -28.34
C THR A 154 -22.80 16.85 -27.69
N GLN A 155 -22.80 16.93 -26.36
CA GLN A 155 -21.84 17.75 -25.63
C GLN A 155 -20.54 16.98 -25.36
N MET A 156 -19.41 17.70 -25.31
CA MET A 156 -18.12 17.13 -24.92
C MET A 156 -18.00 17.18 -23.39
N GLU A 157 -18.68 16.25 -22.74
CA GLU A 157 -18.61 16.05 -21.30
C GLU A 157 -17.81 14.77 -21.01
N ILE A 158 -16.85 14.85 -20.08
CA ILE A 158 -16.00 13.73 -19.69
C ILE A 158 -16.27 13.43 -18.21
N ARG A 159 -16.44 12.16 -17.87
CA ARG A 159 -16.58 11.68 -16.48
C ARG A 159 -15.69 10.49 -16.23
N ASP A 160 -15.32 10.31 -14.95
CA ASP A 160 -14.63 9.10 -14.51
C ASP A 160 -15.59 7.92 -14.51
N VAL A 161 -15.11 6.80 -15.05
CA VAL A 161 -15.80 5.52 -15.06
C VAL A 161 -14.89 4.44 -14.50
N ASN A 162 -15.49 3.40 -13.94
CA ASN A 162 -14.78 2.26 -13.38
C ASN A 162 -15.09 0.99 -14.16
N MET A 163 -14.07 0.16 -14.31
CA MET A 163 -14.18 -1.22 -14.72
C MET A 163 -13.74 -2.08 -13.54
N ASP A 164 -14.66 -2.87 -13.00
CA ASP A 164 -14.41 -3.66 -11.80
C ASP A 164 -14.36 -5.15 -12.15
N PHE A 165 -13.33 -5.83 -11.60
CA PHE A 165 -13.20 -7.27 -11.56
C PHE A 165 -13.11 -7.72 -10.09
N GLY A 166 -13.87 -8.73 -9.74
CA GLY A 166 -13.85 -9.33 -8.41
C GLY A 166 -13.75 -10.85 -8.51
N TYR A 167 -12.83 -11.45 -7.76
CA TYR A 167 -12.64 -12.91 -7.75
C TYR A 167 -13.89 -13.62 -7.28
N GLY A 168 -14.54 -13.19 -6.20
CA GLY A 168 -15.75 -13.79 -5.67
C GLY A 168 -16.99 -13.71 -6.61
N HIS A 169 -16.95 -12.82 -7.62
CA HIS A 169 -17.98 -12.77 -8.65
C HIS A 169 -17.65 -13.58 -9.90
N SER A 170 -16.37 -13.84 -10.13
CA SER A 170 -15.87 -14.49 -11.35
C SER A 170 -15.60 -15.97 -11.16
N PHE A 171 -15.35 -16.40 -9.94
CA PHE A 171 -15.07 -17.77 -9.57
C PHE A 171 -16.00 -18.23 -8.45
N THR A 172 -16.41 -19.49 -8.50
CA THR A 172 -17.29 -20.12 -7.49
C THR A 172 -16.50 -20.74 -6.34
N GLU A 173 -15.21 -20.92 -6.53
CA GLU A 173 -14.29 -21.47 -5.54
C GLU A 173 -14.01 -20.42 -4.45
N GLU A 174 -14.15 -20.82 -3.21
CA GLU A 174 -13.73 -19.99 -2.07
C GLU A 174 -12.21 -19.99 -1.96
N SER A 175 -11.60 -18.80 -1.78
CA SER A 175 -10.18 -18.71 -1.46
C SER A 175 -9.95 -19.33 -0.09
N PRO A 176 -8.99 -20.28 0.06
CA PRO A 176 -8.64 -20.84 1.37
C PRO A 176 -8.14 -19.72 2.28
N GLU A 177 -8.36 -19.90 3.58
CA GLU A 177 -7.83 -18.93 4.54
C GLU A 177 -6.29 -18.86 4.45
N ALA A 178 -5.73 -17.65 4.60
CA ALA A 178 -4.30 -17.43 4.40
C ALA A 178 -3.42 -18.36 5.28
N TYR A 179 -3.82 -18.63 6.52
CA TYR A 179 -3.08 -19.53 7.40
C TYR A 179 -3.17 -21.00 6.98
N GLU A 180 -4.29 -21.46 6.44
CA GLU A 180 -4.41 -22.82 5.90
C GLU A 180 -3.38 -23.04 4.80
N ARG A 181 -3.27 -22.11 3.87
CA ARG A 181 -2.29 -22.16 2.80
C ARG A 181 -0.86 -22.16 3.32
N LEU A 182 -0.53 -21.26 4.25
CA LEU A 182 0.82 -21.17 4.82
C LEU A 182 1.21 -22.44 5.59
N ILE A 183 0.29 -23.02 6.37
CA ILE A 183 0.53 -24.28 7.10
C ILE A 183 0.77 -25.42 6.10
N LEU A 184 -0.04 -25.52 5.06
CA LEU A 184 0.13 -26.51 4.01
C LEU A 184 1.50 -26.38 3.32
N ASP A 185 1.89 -25.16 2.96
CA ASP A 185 3.20 -24.87 2.32
C ASP A 185 4.37 -25.29 3.24
N VAL A 186 4.26 -25.08 4.55
CA VAL A 186 5.26 -25.58 5.52
C VAL A 186 5.33 -27.11 5.51
N LEU A 187 4.19 -27.78 5.53
CA LEU A 187 4.12 -29.26 5.54
C LEU A 187 4.67 -29.88 4.25
N LEU A 188 4.45 -29.22 3.12
CA LEU A 188 4.93 -29.65 1.80
C LEU A 188 6.37 -29.21 1.52
N GLY A 189 6.95 -28.33 2.33
CA GLY A 189 8.25 -27.75 2.09
C GLY A 189 8.28 -26.78 0.92
N GLU A 190 7.16 -26.09 0.66
CA GLU A 190 7.00 -25.12 -0.44
C GLU A 190 7.38 -23.69 0.03
N PRO A 191 8.57 -23.21 -0.28
CA PRO A 191 9.10 -21.98 0.30
C PRO A 191 8.71 -20.67 -0.41
N PRO A 192 8.00 -20.60 -1.57
CA PRO A 192 7.85 -19.36 -2.34
C PRO A 192 7.21 -18.21 -1.57
N LEU A 193 6.24 -18.50 -0.70
CA LEU A 193 5.51 -17.47 0.07
C LEU A 193 6.26 -16.95 1.28
N PHE A 194 7.35 -17.62 1.70
CA PHE A 194 8.11 -17.23 2.88
C PHE A 194 9.29 -16.32 2.52
N PRO A 195 9.43 -15.13 3.16
CA PRO A 195 10.59 -14.28 2.97
C PRO A 195 11.85 -14.96 3.50
N ARG A 196 13.00 -14.70 2.88
CA ARG A 196 14.31 -15.09 3.41
C ARG A 196 14.77 -14.11 4.48
N HIS A 197 15.75 -14.52 5.27
CA HIS A 197 16.48 -13.68 6.21
C HIS A 197 16.96 -12.36 5.56
N GLU A 198 17.55 -12.43 4.39
CA GLU A 198 17.99 -11.27 3.61
C GLU A 198 16.88 -10.23 3.34
N GLU A 199 15.68 -10.68 2.93
CA GLU A 199 14.53 -9.78 2.71
C GLU A 199 14.08 -9.10 4.00
N VAL A 200 14.16 -9.83 5.14
CA VAL A 200 13.82 -9.29 6.46
C VAL A 200 14.83 -8.24 6.89
N GLU A 201 16.13 -8.53 6.76
CA GLU A 201 17.22 -7.60 7.09
C GLU A 201 17.16 -6.32 6.23
N LEU A 202 16.93 -6.47 4.92
CA LEU A 202 16.74 -5.32 4.02
C LEU A 202 15.53 -4.48 4.42
N SER A 203 14.45 -5.13 4.86
CA SER A 203 13.24 -4.45 5.32
C SER A 203 13.51 -3.61 6.58
N TRP A 204 14.27 -4.13 7.54
CA TRP A 204 14.68 -3.38 8.71
C TRP A 204 15.57 -2.19 8.34
N LYS A 205 16.58 -2.39 7.50
CA LYS A 205 17.45 -1.30 7.00
C LYS A 205 16.69 -0.14 6.35
N ILE A 206 15.51 -0.39 5.77
CA ILE A 206 14.65 0.64 5.20
C ILE A 206 13.89 1.39 6.30
N LEU A 207 13.46 0.69 7.36
CA LEU A 207 12.58 1.27 8.37
C LEU A 207 13.34 1.88 9.56
N ASP A 208 14.46 1.28 9.97
CA ASP A 208 15.26 1.76 11.10
C ASP A 208 15.55 3.27 11.05
N PRO A 209 15.94 3.88 9.91
CA PRO A 209 16.19 5.33 9.86
C PRO A 209 14.96 6.18 10.23
N PHE A 210 13.73 5.71 9.97
CA PHE A 210 12.52 6.42 10.38
C PHE A 210 12.28 6.31 11.88
N GLU A 211 12.42 5.10 12.44
CA GLU A 211 12.22 4.84 13.87
C GLU A 211 13.26 5.60 14.70
N GLU A 212 14.55 5.54 14.33
CA GLU A 212 15.63 6.31 14.94
C GLU A 212 15.34 7.81 14.90
N TYR A 213 14.94 8.34 13.74
CA TYR A 213 14.61 9.76 13.60
C TYR A 213 13.43 10.17 14.49
N TRP A 214 12.37 9.34 14.55
CA TRP A 214 11.19 9.63 15.40
C TRP A 214 11.57 9.67 16.87
N GLU A 215 12.41 8.75 17.33
CA GLU A 215 12.86 8.69 18.72
C GLU A 215 13.77 9.86 19.07
N GLU A 216 14.81 10.11 18.28
CA GLU A 216 15.77 11.19 18.49
C GLU A 216 15.12 12.58 18.52
N ASN A 217 14.21 12.82 17.58
CA ASN A 217 13.50 14.10 17.45
C ASN A 217 12.24 14.18 18.31
N ARG A 218 11.94 13.15 19.09
CA ARG A 218 10.74 13.07 19.93
C ARG A 218 9.48 13.41 19.18
N ILE A 219 9.33 12.89 17.95
CA ILE A 219 8.17 13.14 17.10
C ILE A 219 6.89 12.75 17.84
N LYS A 220 5.94 13.65 17.85
CA LYS A 220 4.62 13.41 18.45
C LYS A 220 3.64 13.02 17.34
N PRO A 221 3.02 11.83 17.42
CA PRO A 221 2.00 11.43 16.46
C PRO A 221 0.79 12.38 16.45
N GLU A 222 0.29 12.71 15.27
CA GLU A 222 -0.91 13.51 15.08
C GLU A 222 -2.18 12.69 15.39
N PRO A 223 -3.21 13.27 16.01
CA PRO A 223 -4.47 12.58 16.24
C PRO A 223 -5.24 12.37 14.92
N TYR A 224 -5.88 11.19 14.74
CA TYR A 224 -6.78 10.92 13.61
C TYR A 224 -8.05 10.19 14.04
#